data_c205932a98aee1526990a6243c8505c5
#
_entry.id   c205932a98aee1526990a6243c8505c5
#
_cell.length_a   1.000
_cell.length_b   1.000
_cell.length_c   1.000
_cell.angle_alpha   90.00
_cell.angle_beta   90.00
_cell.angle_gamma   90.00
#
_symmetry.space_group_name_H-M   'P 1'
#
loop_
_entity.id
_entity.type
_entity.pdbx_description
1 polymer ?
#
loop_
_entity_poly.entity_id
_entity_poly.type
_entity_poly.pdbx_seq_one_letter_code
_entity_poly.pdbx_strand_id
1 'polypeptide(L)'
;MPRAATPAAPAAATTTTTITDLLGRKVQVRLPVQRVMLGEGRQLYLLAALDTEDPLHRIVAWRKDMIQADPDTYALYKARFPKIADIPTFGGFEDGTFDIEQAIALKPDVILLNVEAQRATDDARYIDKLDAVGIPVVYVDFRHQPVENTEPTMRLFGQLLGKEARAQALIDFRRQQLARVTDVIAARQPQRPKVFIERIGGYSQDCCLTFGDENFGRYVEMAGGTNIAKGLVPGTFGQLNAEQVLATDPAHVVVTSANWEAYVPGGRWIGVGPGADLAEASRKLEGYLARPAYAATSAQRNRAFHAIWHQFYNSPYQFVAVQQLAKWLHPELFADLDPDATFRELHERFLPIAYRPGYFVSLAREAAAKGDAP
;
A
#
# COMPACT_ATOMS: atom_id res chain seq x y z
N MET A 1 47.50 24.91 -2.50
CA MET A 1 46.44 25.84 -2.92
C MET A 1 45.14 25.40 -2.24
N PRO A 2 44.48 26.22 -1.45
CA PRO A 2 43.22 25.84 -0.80
C PRO A 2 42.10 25.83 -1.84
N ARG A 3 41.31 24.74 -1.84
CA ARG A 3 40.15 24.51 -2.69
C ARG A 3 39.03 25.46 -2.21
N ALA A 4 38.58 26.34 -3.08
CA ALA A 4 37.47 27.24 -2.80
C ALA A 4 36.19 26.45 -2.49
N ALA A 5 35.55 26.74 -1.39
CA ALA A 5 34.24 26.19 -1.03
C ALA A 5 33.20 26.73 -2.01
N THR A 6 32.46 25.82 -2.67
CA THR A 6 31.32 26.17 -3.50
C THR A 6 30.27 26.82 -2.60
N PRO A 7 29.69 27.99 -2.95
CA PRO A 7 28.67 28.62 -2.14
C PRO A 7 27.41 27.73 -2.15
N ALA A 8 26.84 27.52 -0.96
CA ALA A 8 25.58 26.84 -0.79
C ALA A 8 24.48 27.58 -1.57
N ALA A 9 23.66 26.81 -2.33
CA ALA A 9 22.52 27.39 -3.02
C ALA A 9 21.59 28.11 -2.03
N PRO A 10 21.00 29.26 -2.39
CA PRO A 10 20.11 30.00 -1.51
C PRO A 10 18.92 29.13 -1.13
N ALA A 11 18.60 29.04 0.16
CA ALA A 11 17.41 28.40 0.64
C ALA A 11 16.17 28.97 -0.08
N ALA A 12 15.34 28.10 -0.66
CA ALA A 12 14.11 28.54 -1.29
C ALA A 12 13.26 29.33 -0.31
N ALA A 13 12.77 30.50 -0.73
CA ALA A 13 11.90 31.34 0.08
C ALA A 13 10.63 30.54 0.43
N THR A 14 10.34 30.36 1.72
CA THR A 14 9.11 29.69 2.17
C THR A 14 7.93 30.65 2.10
N THR A 15 6.81 30.17 1.57
CA THR A 15 5.56 30.94 1.48
C THR A 15 4.47 30.21 2.23
N THR A 16 3.72 30.91 3.07
CA THR A 16 2.52 30.33 3.71
C THR A 16 1.39 30.27 2.70
N THR A 17 0.82 29.10 2.52
CA THR A 17 -0.24 28.81 1.54
C THR A 17 -1.37 28.02 2.20
N THR A 18 -2.61 28.30 1.77
CA THR A 18 -3.77 27.48 2.16
C THR A 18 -3.86 26.26 1.25
N ILE A 19 -3.78 25.06 1.82
CA ILE A 19 -4.04 23.80 1.12
C ILE A 19 -5.39 23.21 1.54
N THR A 20 -5.93 22.30 0.74
CA THR A 20 -7.12 21.53 1.10
C THR A 20 -6.71 20.08 1.28
N ASP A 21 -6.92 19.51 2.46
CA ASP A 21 -6.61 18.11 2.73
C ASP A 21 -7.74 17.14 2.28
N LEU A 22 -7.53 15.84 2.47
CA LEU A 22 -8.48 14.79 2.03
C LEU A 22 -9.81 14.80 2.80
N LEU A 23 -9.88 15.47 3.95
CA LEU A 23 -11.14 15.72 4.69
C LEU A 23 -11.80 17.03 4.29
N GLY A 24 -11.27 17.74 3.27
CA GLY A 24 -11.80 19.03 2.81
C GLY A 24 -11.45 20.22 3.71
N ARG A 25 -10.60 20.04 4.74
CA ARG A 25 -10.20 21.12 5.65
C ARG A 25 -9.22 22.07 4.95
N LYS A 26 -9.34 23.36 5.25
CA LYS A 26 -8.40 24.41 4.81
C LYS A 26 -7.30 24.54 5.86
N VAL A 27 -6.06 24.20 5.46
CA VAL A 27 -4.89 24.17 6.35
C VAL A 27 -3.84 25.14 5.87
N GLN A 28 -3.32 25.98 6.76
CA GLN A 28 -2.22 26.89 6.46
C GLN A 28 -0.88 26.16 6.63
N VAL A 29 -0.09 26.04 5.56
CA VAL A 29 1.20 25.34 5.59
C VAL A 29 2.28 26.21 4.94
N ARG A 30 3.48 26.21 5.52
CA ARG A 30 4.66 26.84 4.90
C ARG A 30 5.25 25.90 3.85
N LEU A 31 5.37 26.36 2.62
CA LEU A 31 5.85 25.58 1.48
C LEU A 31 7.19 26.11 0.93
N PRO A 32 8.03 25.22 0.37
CA PRO A 32 7.96 23.77 0.50
C PRO A 32 8.27 23.32 1.93
N VAL A 33 7.63 22.24 2.36
CA VAL A 33 7.86 21.64 3.69
C VAL A 33 9.30 21.16 3.81
N GLN A 34 9.97 21.47 4.91
CA GLN A 34 11.33 21.03 5.21
C GLN A 34 11.40 20.01 6.36
N ARG A 35 10.39 20.00 7.22
CA ARG A 35 10.32 19.16 8.41
C ARG A 35 8.97 18.47 8.47
N VAL A 36 8.91 17.20 8.04
CA VAL A 36 7.68 16.43 8.02
C VAL A 36 7.68 15.34 9.09
N MET A 37 6.56 15.20 9.77
CA MET A 37 6.30 14.08 10.66
C MET A 37 5.29 13.15 9.98
N LEU A 38 5.67 11.87 9.78
CA LEU A 38 4.81 10.90 9.11
C LEU A 38 3.97 10.13 10.14
N GLY A 39 2.67 10.38 10.17
CA GLY A 39 1.70 9.69 11.04
C GLY A 39 1.55 8.21 10.72
N GLU A 40 2.02 7.82 9.55
CA GLU A 40 2.26 6.42 9.19
C GLU A 40 3.58 6.30 8.43
N GLY A 41 4.48 5.42 8.90
CA GLY A 41 5.83 5.26 8.30
C GLY A 41 5.78 4.82 6.84
N ARG A 42 4.73 4.08 6.44
CA ARG A 42 4.53 3.66 5.04
C ARG A 42 4.19 4.81 4.08
N GLN A 43 3.90 6.02 4.57
CA GLN A 43 3.85 7.23 3.74
C GLN A 43 5.19 7.51 3.06
N LEU A 44 6.30 6.89 3.55
CA LEU A 44 7.59 6.90 2.88
C LEU A 44 7.51 6.38 1.44
N TYR A 45 6.63 5.46 1.11
CA TYR A 45 6.48 4.96 -0.27
C TYR A 45 6.24 6.10 -1.28
N LEU A 46 5.35 7.04 -0.95
CA LEU A 46 5.10 8.18 -1.82
C LEU A 46 6.19 9.25 -1.68
N LEU A 47 6.61 9.56 -0.46
CA LEU A 47 7.65 10.57 -0.23
C LEU A 47 8.92 10.20 -1.01
N ALA A 48 9.35 8.94 -0.95
CA ALA A 48 10.53 8.46 -1.67
C ALA A 48 10.34 8.43 -3.19
N ALA A 49 9.12 8.26 -3.67
CA ALA A 49 8.83 8.34 -5.10
C ALA A 49 8.94 9.78 -5.65
N LEU A 50 8.70 10.77 -4.79
CA LEU A 50 8.79 12.19 -5.15
C LEU A 50 10.17 12.79 -4.89
N ASP A 51 10.92 12.27 -3.92
CA ASP A 51 12.27 12.74 -3.57
C ASP A 51 13.25 11.56 -3.50
N THR A 52 13.84 11.21 -4.64
CA THR A 52 14.68 10.00 -4.79
C THR A 52 16.13 10.19 -4.37
N GLU A 53 16.60 11.42 -4.28
CA GLU A 53 18.01 11.69 -3.93
C GLU A 53 18.27 11.44 -2.45
N ASP A 54 17.44 12.03 -1.59
CA ASP A 54 17.43 11.79 -0.14
C ASP A 54 16.01 11.90 0.42
N PRO A 55 15.20 10.83 0.35
CA PRO A 55 13.82 10.86 0.81
C PRO A 55 13.69 11.10 2.32
N LEU A 56 14.78 10.96 3.06
CA LEU A 56 14.76 11.00 4.52
C LEU A 56 15.07 12.38 5.08
N HIS A 57 15.68 13.29 4.28
CA HIS A 57 16.21 14.56 4.80
C HIS A 57 15.16 15.47 5.44
N ARG A 58 13.89 15.29 5.06
CA ARG A 58 12.76 16.06 5.61
C ARG A 58 12.05 15.38 6.78
N ILE A 59 12.26 14.07 6.99
CA ILE A 59 11.54 13.30 8.01
C ILE A 59 12.16 13.56 9.37
N VAL A 60 11.41 14.22 10.26
CA VAL A 60 11.88 14.51 11.62
C VAL A 60 11.43 13.44 12.63
N ALA A 61 10.36 12.74 12.35
CA ALA A 61 9.90 11.56 13.06
C ALA A 61 8.86 10.79 12.22
N TRP A 62 8.63 9.53 12.53
CA TRP A 62 7.63 8.71 11.87
C TRP A 62 7.09 7.60 12.76
N ARG A 63 5.89 7.12 12.45
CA ARG A 63 5.34 5.93 13.11
C ARG A 63 6.14 4.70 12.72
N LYS A 64 6.40 3.81 13.68
CA LYS A 64 7.24 2.61 13.50
C LYS A 64 6.63 1.49 12.64
N ASP A 65 5.40 1.67 12.12
CA ASP A 65 4.68 0.67 11.34
C ASP A 65 5.42 0.22 10.08
N MET A 66 6.21 1.09 9.43
CA MET A 66 7.09 0.69 8.32
C MET A 66 8.10 -0.39 8.74
N ILE A 67 8.66 -0.28 9.95
CA ILE A 67 9.64 -1.22 10.49
C ILE A 67 8.97 -2.56 10.84
N GLN A 68 7.72 -2.52 11.33
CA GLN A 68 7.01 -3.67 11.85
C GLN A 68 6.18 -4.39 10.78
N ALA A 69 5.48 -3.64 9.95
CA ALA A 69 4.55 -4.18 8.96
C ALA A 69 5.20 -4.46 7.60
N ASP A 70 6.34 -3.85 7.30
CA ASP A 70 7.09 -4.06 6.07
C ASP A 70 8.62 -4.02 6.31
N PRO A 71 9.13 -4.95 7.15
CA PRO A 71 10.54 -4.99 7.50
C PRO A 71 11.46 -5.21 6.28
N ASP A 72 10.97 -5.91 5.26
CA ASP A 72 11.75 -6.24 4.08
C ASP A 72 12.00 -5.00 3.22
N THR A 73 10.99 -4.16 2.97
CA THR A 73 11.18 -2.87 2.29
C THR A 73 11.99 -1.90 3.16
N TYR A 74 11.74 -1.88 4.49
CA TYR A 74 12.56 -1.10 5.41
C TYR A 74 14.04 -1.46 5.32
N ALA A 75 14.37 -2.75 5.22
CA ALA A 75 15.75 -3.21 5.07
C ALA A 75 16.40 -2.70 3.77
N LEU A 76 15.65 -2.62 2.66
CA LEU A 76 16.15 -2.04 1.40
C LEU A 76 16.44 -0.54 1.56
N TYR A 77 15.54 0.21 2.20
CA TYR A 77 15.79 1.63 2.49
C TYR A 77 16.98 1.81 3.43
N LYS A 78 17.08 0.98 4.48
CA LYS A 78 18.20 1.04 5.43
C LYS A 78 19.55 0.74 4.77
N ALA A 79 19.59 -0.21 3.87
CA ALA A 79 20.82 -0.51 3.10
C ALA A 79 21.26 0.67 2.21
N ARG A 80 20.31 1.40 1.62
CA ARG A 80 20.58 2.53 0.74
C ARG A 80 20.80 3.84 1.52
N PHE A 81 20.07 4.03 2.62
CA PHE A 81 20.06 5.22 3.45
C PHE A 81 20.17 4.81 4.94
N PRO A 82 21.38 4.50 5.45
CA PRO A 82 21.56 4.00 6.83
C PRO A 82 20.99 4.92 7.91
N LYS A 83 20.97 6.23 7.69
CA LYS A 83 20.39 7.23 8.60
C LYS A 83 18.90 7.03 8.92
N ILE A 84 18.19 6.20 8.17
CA ILE A 84 16.78 5.88 8.47
C ILE A 84 16.63 5.28 9.87
N ALA A 85 17.65 4.60 10.38
CA ALA A 85 17.65 4.00 11.71
C ALA A 85 17.74 5.04 12.84
N ASP A 86 18.20 6.25 12.53
CA ASP A 86 18.38 7.34 13.50
C ASP A 86 17.13 8.23 13.60
N ILE A 87 16.14 8.06 12.69
CA ILE A 87 14.92 8.86 12.70
C ILE A 87 14.05 8.45 13.90
N PRO A 88 13.69 9.40 14.77
CA PRO A 88 12.83 9.13 15.92
C PRO A 88 11.50 8.47 15.51
N THR A 89 11.06 7.46 16.26
CA THR A 89 9.76 6.83 16.09
C THR A 89 8.81 7.23 17.20
N PHE A 90 7.51 7.20 16.90
CA PHE A 90 6.45 7.44 17.88
C PHE A 90 5.35 6.38 17.77
N GLY A 91 4.43 6.38 18.74
CA GLY A 91 3.28 5.48 18.79
C GLY A 91 2.12 5.92 17.88
N GLY A 92 1.07 5.11 17.80
CA GLY A 92 -0.10 5.40 16.96
C GLY A 92 -1.07 6.36 17.61
N PHE A 93 -1.87 7.03 16.78
CA PHE A 93 -2.96 7.89 17.23
C PHE A 93 -4.16 7.04 17.70
N GLU A 94 -4.43 5.94 17.00
CA GLU A 94 -5.59 5.07 17.25
C GLU A 94 -5.43 4.21 18.50
N ASP A 95 -4.18 3.89 18.88
CA ASP A 95 -3.87 3.10 20.07
C ASP A 95 -3.56 3.95 21.32
N GLY A 96 -3.66 5.29 21.18
CA GLY A 96 -3.43 6.23 22.26
C GLY A 96 -1.97 6.34 22.73
N THR A 97 -1.03 5.84 21.94
CA THR A 97 0.41 5.88 22.29
C THR A 97 1.16 7.06 21.64
N PHE A 98 0.44 7.95 20.96
CA PHE A 98 1.01 9.18 20.40
C PHE A 98 1.42 10.17 21.50
N ASP A 99 2.69 10.58 21.48
CA ASP A 99 3.23 11.58 22.40
C ASP A 99 3.23 12.96 21.71
N ILE A 100 2.28 13.81 22.10
CA ILE A 100 2.14 15.15 21.56
C ILE A 100 3.30 16.08 21.98
N GLU A 101 3.87 15.90 23.18
CA GLU A 101 4.97 16.73 23.66
C GLU A 101 6.23 16.43 22.83
N GLN A 102 6.47 15.16 22.51
CA GLN A 102 7.55 14.78 21.60
C GLN A 102 7.34 15.42 20.21
N ALA A 103 6.12 15.39 19.68
CA ALA A 103 5.81 16.01 18.39
C ALA A 103 6.07 17.53 18.41
N ILE A 104 5.65 18.23 19.46
CA ILE A 104 5.89 19.68 19.65
C ILE A 104 7.38 19.97 19.74
N ALA A 105 8.14 19.18 20.50
CA ALA A 105 9.58 19.36 20.67
C ALA A 105 10.36 19.19 19.35
N LEU A 106 9.89 18.34 18.45
CA LEU A 106 10.49 18.12 17.14
C LEU A 106 10.20 19.24 16.13
N LYS A 107 9.26 20.14 16.41
CA LYS A 107 8.91 21.31 15.57
C LYS A 107 8.75 20.95 14.09
N PRO A 108 7.85 20.05 13.72
CA PRO A 108 7.57 19.78 12.32
C PRO A 108 6.87 20.97 11.66
N ASP A 109 7.10 21.16 10.35
CA ASP A 109 6.33 22.12 9.54
C ASP A 109 4.93 21.60 9.22
N VAL A 110 4.78 20.27 9.23
CA VAL A 110 3.50 19.58 9.03
C VAL A 110 3.56 18.16 9.60
N ILE A 111 2.42 17.68 10.11
CA ILE A 111 2.19 16.28 10.44
C ILE A 111 1.21 15.71 9.39
N LEU A 112 1.59 14.61 8.73
CA LEU A 112 0.74 13.91 7.76
C LEU A 112 0.06 12.73 8.44
N LEU A 113 -1.27 12.71 8.45
CA LEU A 113 -2.07 11.62 9.03
C LEU A 113 -2.92 10.95 7.96
N ASN A 114 -3.13 9.65 8.10
CA ASN A 114 -4.17 8.99 7.31
C ASN A 114 -5.56 9.37 7.83
N VAL A 115 -6.56 9.43 6.94
CA VAL A 115 -7.93 9.85 7.28
C VAL A 115 -8.55 9.01 8.40
N GLU A 116 -8.14 7.77 8.57
CA GLU A 116 -8.62 6.89 9.66
C GLU A 116 -8.21 7.37 11.05
N ALA A 117 -7.15 8.16 11.17
CA ALA A 117 -6.74 8.75 12.43
C ALA A 117 -7.66 9.88 12.88
N GLN A 118 -8.57 10.37 12.03
CA GLN A 118 -9.42 11.53 12.31
C GLN A 118 -10.15 11.38 13.65
N ARG A 119 -10.89 10.29 13.83
CA ARG A 119 -11.67 10.08 15.05
C ARG A 119 -10.80 10.13 16.31
N ALA A 120 -9.67 9.43 16.30
CA ALA A 120 -8.77 9.39 17.46
C ALA A 120 -8.15 10.77 17.75
N THR A 121 -7.82 11.54 16.72
CA THR A 121 -7.27 12.87 16.86
C THR A 121 -8.31 13.89 17.36
N ASP A 122 -9.57 13.76 16.92
CA ASP A 122 -10.69 14.59 17.36
C ASP A 122 -11.04 14.30 18.84
N ASP A 123 -11.19 13.01 19.19
CA ASP A 123 -11.50 12.56 20.56
C ASP A 123 -10.42 13.04 21.56
N ALA A 124 -9.14 13.02 21.19
CA ALA A 124 -8.03 13.47 22.01
C ALA A 124 -7.75 14.99 21.90
N ARG A 125 -8.47 15.70 21.03
CA ARG A 125 -8.28 17.13 20.73
C ARG A 125 -6.83 17.45 20.32
N TYR A 126 -6.18 16.54 19.58
CA TYR A 126 -4.80 16.73 19.13
C TYR A 126 -4.69 17.87 18.12
N ILE A 127 -5.70 18.02 17.24
CA ILE A 127 -5.69 19.10 16.24
C ILE A 127 -5.65 20.47 16.92
N ASP A 128 -6.55 20.72 17.88
CA ASP A 128 -6.61 22.00 18.62
C ASP A 128 -5.25 22.31 19.33
N LYS A 129 -4.64 21.29 19.94
CA LYS A 129 -3.39 21.43 20.67
C LYS A 129 -2.21 21.74 19.75
N LEU A 130 -2.14 21.10 18.57
CA LEU A 130 -1.09 21.32 17.59
C LEU A 130 -1.25 22.66 16.88
N ASP A 131 -2.50 23.03 16.52
CA ASP A 131 -2.80 24.33 15.92
C ASP A 131 -2.42 25.50 16.87
N ALA A 132 -2.66 25.36 18.19
CA ALA A 132 -2.30 26.35 19.18
C ALA A 132 -0.78 26.66 19.23
N VAL A 133 0.05 25.74 18.79
CA VAL A 133 1.53 25.91 18.71
C VAL A 133 2.02 26.05 17.26
N GLY A 134 1.10 26.21 16.29
CA GLY A 134 1.40 26.48 14.90
C GLY A 134 1.93 25.27 14.12
N ILE A 135 1.58 24.05 14.53
CA ILE A 135 1.93 22.81 13.83
C ILE A 135 0.68 22.31 13.08
N PRO A 136 0.62 22.49 11.75
CA PRO A 136 -0.51 22.05 10.95
C PRO A 136 -0.55 20.53 10.78
N VAL A 137 -1.76 19.97 10.78
CA VAL A 137 -2.04 18.56 10.47
C VAL A 137 -2.77 18.48 9.15
N VAL A 138 -2.30 17.61 8.25
CA VAL A 138 -2.83 17.38 6.90
C VAL A 138 -3.21 15.92 6.76
N TYR A 139 -4.48 15.65 6.41
CA TYR A 139 -4.98 14.29 6.18
C TYR A 139 -4.76 13.83 4.73
N VAL A 140 -4.30 12.59 4.61
CA VAL A 140 -4.01 11.88 3.35
C VAL A 140 -4.65 10.49 3.38
N ASP A 141 -4.75 9.80 2.23
CA ASP A 141 -5.35 8.47 2.19
C ASP A 141 -4.78 7.59 1.08
N PHE A 142 -4.37 6.37 1.46
CA PHE A 142 -4.05 5.25 0.57
C PHE A 142 -4.79 3.97 0.97
N ARG A 143 -5.61 4.01 2.01
CA ARG A 143 -6.12 2.82 2.69
C ARG A 143 -7.63 2.67 2.60
N HIS A 144 -8.39 3.75 2.89
CA HIS A 144 -9.84 3.69 2.93
C HIS A 144 -10.45 3.68 1.53
N GLN A 145 -10.27 4.75 0.78
CA GLN A 145 -10.76 4.90 -0.59
C GLN A 145 -9.59 5.11 -1.56
N PRO A 146 -8.68 4.11 -1.68
CA PRO A 146 -7.44 4.29 -2.44
C PRO A 146 -7.68 4.51 -3.93
N VAL A 147 -8.79 4.08 -4.49
CA VAL A 147 -9.10 4.31 -5.91
C VAL A 147 -9.33 5.80 -6.15
N GLU A 148 -10.10 6.45 -5.30
CA GLU A 148 -10.49 7.86 -5.37
C GLU A 148 -9.41 8.79 -4.81
N ASN A 149 -8.78 8.41 -3.69
CA ASN A 149 -7.96 9.31 -2.88
C ASN A 149 -6.45 9.27 -3.19
N THR A 150 -5.95 8.24 -3.89
CA THR A 150 -4.50 8.13 -4.17
C THR A 150 -3.99 9.30 -5.01
N GLU A 151 -4.67 9.68 -6.09
CA GLU A 151 -4.21 10.79 -6.92
C GLU A 151 -4.31 12.16 -6.23
N PRO A 152 -5.41 12.50 -5.54
CA PRO A 152 -5.43 13.69 -4.69
C PRO A 152 -4.31 13.71 -3.65
N THR A 153 -4.02 12.57 -3.00
CA THR A 153 -2.90 12.44 -2.06
C THR A 153 -1.55 12.67 -2.74
N MET A 154 -1.32 12.09 -3.92
CA MET A 154 -0.09 12.32 -4.70
C MET A 154 0.10 13.80 -5.05
N ARG A 155 -0.95 14.50 -5.48
CA ARG A 155 -0.91 15.94 -5.78
C ARG A 155 -0.59 16.74 -4.53
N LEU A 156 -1.21 16.39 -3.41
CA LEU A 156 -1.00 17.05 -2.13
C LEU A 156 0.45 16.91 -1.65
N PHE A 157 1.03 15.70 -1.73
CA PHE A 157 2.45 15.51 -1.45
C PHE A 157 3.36 16.29 -2.42
N GLY A 158 3.02 16.30 -3.71
CA GLY A 158 3.72 17.11 -4.71
C GLY A 158 3.77 18.58 -4.31
N GLN A 159 2.62 19.15 -3.92
CA GLN A 159 2.51 20.53 -3.46
C GLN A 159 3.30 20.79 -2.17
N LEU A 160 3.14 19.92 -1.17
CA LEU A 160 3.83 20.04 0.12
C LEU A 160 5.36 20.02 -0.03
N LEU A 161 5.87 19.19 -0.93
CA LEU A 161 7.32 18.99 -1.13
C LEU A 161 7.92 19.89 -2.21
N GLY A 162 7.10 20.64 -2.99
CA GLY A 162 7.55 21.37 -4.17
C GLY A 162 8.00 20.44 -5.30
N LYS A 163 7.28 19.32 -5.49
CA LYS A 163 7.58 18.25 -6.46
C LYS A 163 6.38 17.95 -7.38
N GLU A 164 5.60 18.95 -7.71
CA GLU A 164 4.32 18.80 -8.45
C GLU A 164 4.50 18.11 -9.81
N ALA A 165 5.55 18.47 -10.55
CA ALA A 165 5.83 17.86 -11.85
C ALA A 165 6.13 16.36 -11.72
N ARG A 166 6.85 15.96 -10.67
CA ARG A 166 7.16 14.56 -10.42
C ARG A 166 5.93 13.79 -9.94
N ALA A 167 5.12 14.41 -9.08
CA ALA A 167 3.84 13.84 -8.66
C ALA A 167 2.91 13.61 -9.87
N GLN A 168 2.84 14.57 -10.80
CA GLN A 168 2.06 14.42 -12.02
C GLN A 168 2.58 13.28 -12.91
N ALA A 169 3.90 13.16 -13.09
CA ALA A 169 4.50 12.08 -13.86
C ALA A 169 4.18 10.69 -13.25
N LEU A 170 4.18 10.58 -11.91
CA LEU A 170 3.78 9.34 -11.22
C LEU A 170 2.28 9.05 -11.38
N ILE A 171 1.43 10.07 -11.32
CA ILE A 171 -0.01 9.96 -11.58
C ILE A 171 -0.28 9.47 -13.00
N ASP A 172 0.40 10.05 -14.00
CA ASP A 172 0.22 9.68 -15.41
C ASP A 172 0.69 8.23 -15.64
N PHE A 173 1.81 7.82 -15.03
CA PHE A 173 2.25 6.43 -15.06
C PHE A 173 1.20 5.50 -14.45
N ARG A 174 0.71 5.80 -13.23
CA ARG A 174 -0.34 5.02 -12.58
C ARG A 174 -1.59 4.87 -13.45
N ARG A 175 -2.08 5.97 -14.03
CA ARG A 175 -3.25 5.97 -14.92
C ARG A 175 -3.04 5.08 -16.14
N GLN A 176 -1.89 5.22 -16.79
CA GLN A 176 -1.55 4.39 -17.94
C GLN A 176 -1.54 2.89 -17.57
N GLN A 177 -0.95 2.54 -16.44
CA GLN A 177 -0.87 1.15 -16.01
C GLN A 177 -2.25 0.59 -15.60
N LEU A 178 -3.11 1.38 -14.96
CA LEU A 178 -4.49 0.97 -14.66
C LEU A 178 -5.33 0.80 -15.93
N ALA A 179 -5.21 1.68 -16.91
CA ALA A 179 -5.94 1.63 -18.16
C ALA A 179 -5.70 0.33 -18.94
N ARG A 180 -4.49 -0.26 -18.82
CA ARG A 180 -4.18 -1.59 -19.40
C ARG A 180 -5.11 -2.70 -18.92
N VAL A 181 -5.75 -2.52 -17.76
CA VAL A 181 -6.73 -3.46 -17.21
C VAL A 181 -8.14 -2.93 -17.41
N THR A 182 -8.41 -1.74 -16.91
CA THR A 182 -9.79 -1.21 -16.83
C THR A 182 -10.43 -1.05 -18.20
N ASP A 183 -9.68 -0.62 -19.21
CA ASP A 183 -10.18 -0.44 -20.57
C ASP A 183 -10.48 -1.78 -21.24
N VAL A 184 -9.64 -2.80 -21.01
CA VAL A 184 -9.87 -4.16 -21.53
C VAL A 184 -11.10 -4.78 -20.86
N ILE A 185 -11.25 -4.67 -19.54
CA ILE A 185 -12.43 -5.17 -18.83
C ILE A 185 -13.69 -4.46 -19.28
N ALA A 186 -13.66 -3.13 -19.47
CA ALA A 186 -14.81 -2.37 -19.95
C ALA A 186 -15.21 -2.75 -21.39
N ALA A 187 -14.23 -2.97 -22.27
CA ALA A 187 -14.47 -3.31 -23.67
C ALA A 187 -14.91 -4.77 -23.85
N ARG A 188 -14.33 -5.72 -23.09
CA ARG A 188 -14.58 -7.17 -23.26
C ARG A 188 -15.72 -7.70 -22.42
N GLN A 189 -16.06 -7.02 -21.30
CA GLN A 189 -17.11 -7.42 -20.36
C GLN A 189 -17.08 -8.94 -20.04
N PRO A 190 -15.94 -9.50 -19.59
CA PRO A 190 -15.80 -10.91 -19.35
C PRO A 190 -16.71 -11.39 -18.21
N GLN A 191 -16.98 -12.70 -18.16
CA GLN A 191 -17.62 -13.29 -16.98
C GLN A 191 -16.77 -12.98 -15.74
N ARG A 192 -17.41 -12.54 -14.67
CA ARG A 192 -16.75 -12.09 -13.44
C ARG A 192 -16.66 -13.25 -12.44
N PRO A 193 -15.50 -13.88 -12.25
CA PRO A 193 -15.36 -14.95 -11.27
C PRO A 193 -15.54 -14.40 -9.84
N LYS A 194 -16.12 -15.22 -8.97
CA LYS A 194 -16.24 -14.92 -7.54
C LYS A 194 -14.87 -15.05 -6.85
N VAL A 195 -14.48 -14.04 -6.09
CA VAL A 195 -13.19 -13.99 -5.41
C VAL A 195 -13.41 -13.77 -3.92
N PHE A 196 -12.80 -14.62 -3.10
CA PHE A 196 -12.62 -14.35 -1.68
C PHE A 196 -11.22 -13.79 -1.45
N ILE A 197 -11.14 -12.69 -0.70
CA ILE A 197 -9.84 -12.09 -0.30
C ILE A 197 -9.65 -12.36 1.18
N GLU A 198 -8.71 -13.23 1.53
CA GLU A 198 -8.29 -13.41 2.91
C GLU A 198 -7.26 -12.34 3.28
N ARG A 199 -7.66 -11.42 4.15
CA ARG A 199 -6.82 -10.33 4.63
C ARG A 199 -5.84 -10.82 5.69
N ILE A 200 -4.57 -10.38 5.61
CA ILE A 200 -3.49 -10.68 6.57
C ILE A 200 -3.32 -12.18 6.87
N GLY A 201 -3.25 -12.98 5.80
CA GLY A 201 -3.16 -14.43 5.93
C GLY A 201 -1.96 -14.90 6.77
N GLY A 202 -2.27 -15.74 7.77
CA GLY A 202 -1.29 -16.26 8.72
C GLY A 202 -1.01 -15.35 9.91
N TYR A 203 -1.58 -14.14 9.97
CA TYR A 203 -1.55 -13.28 11.15
C TYR A 203 -2.47 -13.83 12.26
N SER A 204 -3.65 -14.33 11.88
CA SER A 204 -4.59 -15.03 12.77
C SER A 204 -4.88 -16.42 12.21
N GLN A 205 -5.20 -17.35 13.11
CA GLN A 205 -5.70 -18.68 12.71
C GLN A 205 -7.19 -18.64 12.35
N ASP A 206 -7.91 -17.60 12.78
CA ASP A 206 -9.32 -17.44 12.52
C ASP A 206 -9.57 -17.12 11.05
N CYS A 207 -10.49 -17.84 10.43
CA CYS A 207 -11.09 -17.44 9.18
C CYS A 207 -12.14 -16.35 9.50
N CYS A 208 -12.50 -15.46 8.73
CA CYS A 208 -12.19 -15.13 7.36
C CYS A 208 -12.15 -13.61 7.30
N LEU A 209 -11.09 -13.04 7.83
CA LEU A 209 -10.86 -11.59 7.73
C LEU A 209 -10.78 -11.22 6.25
N THR A 210 -11.44 -10.12 5.85
CA THR A 210 -11.54 -9.77 4.44
C THR A 210 -11.56 -8.27 4.22
N PHE A 211 -11.50 -7.88 2.95
CA PHE A 211 -11.78 -6.52 2.49
C PHE A 211 -13.23 -6.43 2.01
N GLY A 212 -13.91 -5.37 2.41
CA GLY A 212 -15.28 -5.08 2.03
C GLY A 212 -15.42 -4.45 0.64
N ASP A 213 -16.23 -3.37 0.58
CA ASP A 213 -16.53 -2.70 -0.69
C ASP A 213 -15.39 -1.85 -1.24
N GLU A 214 -14.37 -1.57 -0.42
CA GLU A 214 -13.24 -0.70 -0.74
C GLU A 214 -11.93 -1.49 -0.81
N ASN A 215 -10.82 -0.80 -1.12
CA ASN A 215 -9.47 -1.33 -1.14
C ASN A 215 -9.33 -2.58 -2.04
N PHE A 216 -8.81 -3.69 -1.56
CA PHE A 216 -8.67 -4.93 -2.34
C PHE A 216 -10.00 -5.45 -2.89
N GLY A 217 -11.12 -5.22 -2.18
CA GLY A 217 -12.44 -5.54 -2.71
C GLY A 217 -12.71 -4.76 -4.00
N ARG A 218 -12.38 -3.47 -4.01
CA ARG A 218 -12.48 -2.62 -5.20
C ARG A 218 -11.49 -3.03 -6.29
N TYR A 219 -10.26 -3.43 -5.92
CA TYR A 219 -9.26 -3.90 -6.90
C TYR A 219 -9.73 -5.16 -7.63
N VAL A 220 -10.37 -6.10 -6.93
CA VAL A 220 -11.01 -7.27 -7.56
C VAL A 220 -12.07 -6.85 -8.57
N GLU A 221 -12.93 -5.88 -8.22
CA GLU A 221 -13.95 -5.37 -9.13
C GLU A 221 -13.33 -4.72 -10.38
N MET A 222 -12.27 -3.92 -10.20
CA MET A 222 -11.53 -3.30 -11.31
C MET A 222 -10.85 -4.34 -12.21
N ALA A 223 -10.36 -5.43 -11.62
CA ALA A 223 -9.72 -6.55 -12.32
C ALA A 223 -10.72 -7.49 -13.02
N GLY A 224 -12.03 -7.19 -12.98
CA GLY A 224 -13.07 -7.99 -13.62
C GLY A 224 -13.55 -9.18 -12.80
N GLY A 225 -13.26 -9.25 -11.50
CA GLY A 225 -13.82 -10.22 -10.57
C GLY A 225 -15.08 -9.72 -9.86
N THR A 226 -15.63 -10.55 -8.98
CA THR A 226 -16.69 -10.19 -8.03
C THR A 226 -16.22 -10.52 -6.63
N ASN A 227 -16.05 -9.50 -5.78
CA ASN A 227 -15.72 -9.69 -4.37
C ASN A 227 -16.92 -10.30 -3.64
N ILE A 228 -16.77 -11.49 -3.03
CA ILE A 228 -17.88 -12.14 -2.31
C ILE A 228 -18.28 -11.41 -1.03
N ALA A 229 -17.44 -10.53 -0.49
CA ALA A 229 -17.75 -9.71 0.67
C ALA A 229 -18.51 -8.42 0.31
N LYS A 230 -18.70 -8.13 -0.98
CA LYS A 230 -19.39 -6.94 -1.47
C LYS A 230 -20.81 -6.84 -0.93
N GLY A 231 -21.13 -5.70 -0.34
CA GLY A 231 -22.44 -5.45 0.28
C GLY A 231 -22.70 -6.20 1.60
N LEU A 232 -21.81 -7.14 1.99
CA LEU A 232 -21.87 -7.84 3.28
C LEU A 232 -20.95 -7.21 4.33
N VAL A 233 -19.83 -6.67 3.86
CA VAL A 233 -18.84 -5.98 4.69
C VAL A 233 -18.74 -4.54 4.19
N PRO A 234 -19.42 -3.58 4.84
CA PRO A 234 -19.34 -2.19 4.43
C PRO A 234 -17.95 -1.60 4.73
N GLY A 235 -17.47 -0.72 3.83
CA GLY A 235 -16.18 -0.06 3.97
C GLY A 235 -14.99 -0.98 3.66
N THR A 236 -13.89 -0.76 4.38
CA THR A 236 -12.59 -1.34 3.99
C THR A 236 -12.36 -2.74 4.56
N PHE A 237 -12.66 -2.96 5.85
CA PHE A 237 -12.28 -4.17 6.60
C PHE A 237 -13.44 -4.80 7.33
N GLY A 238 -13.48 -6.12 7.34
CA GLY A 238 -14.43 -6.89 8.13
C GLY A 238 -14.11 -8.37 8.14
N GLN A 239 -15.11 -9.16 8.49
CA GLN A 239 -15.00 -10.60 8.59
C GLN A 239 -16.28 -11.26 8.05
N LEU A 240 -16.13 -12.29 7.25
CA LEU A 240 -17.18 -13.26 6.95
C LEU A 240 -17.02 -14.47 7.86
N ASN A 241 -18.06 -15.26 8.02
CA ASN A 241 -17.91 -16.59 8.63
C ASN A 241 -17.58 -17.64 7.55
N ALA A 242 -17.06 -18.80 7.97
CA ALA A 242 -16.67 -19.87 7.06
C ALA A 242 -17.84 -20.41 6.23
N GLU A 243 -19.03 -20.46 6.79
CA GLU A 243 -20.24 -20.94 6.10
C GLU A 243 -20.64 -20.01 4.96
N GLN A 244 -20.51 -18.69 5.15
CA GLN A 244 -20.76 -17.71 4.09
C GLN A 244 -19.76 -17.88 2.94
N VAL A 245 -18.48 -18.13 3.23
CA VAL A 245 -17.46 -18.38 2.19
C VAL A 245 -17.81 -19.66 1.43
N LEU A 246 -18.12 -20.75 2.13
CA LEU A 246 -18.50 -22.02 1.51
C LEU A 246 -19.76 -21.89 0.65
N ALA A 247 -20.82 -21.25 1.19
CA ALA A 247 -22.09 -21.08 0.48
C ALA A 247 -21.96 -20.22 -0.79
N THR A 248 -21.01 -19.29 -0.80
CA THR A 248 -20.75 -18.42 -1.95
C THR A 248 -19.99 -19.15 -3.07
N ASP A 249 -19.26 -20.20 -2.74
CA ASP A 249 -18.39 -20.98 -3.64
C ASP A 249 -17.45 -20.09 -4.47
N PRO A 250 -16.43 -19.48 -3.88
CA PRO A 250 -15.48 -18.64 -4.62
C PRO A 250 -14.70 -19.48 -5.65
N ALA A 251 -14.50 -18.91 -6.83
CA ALA A 251 -13.68 -19.49 -7.89
C ALA A 251 -12.18 -19.27 -7.62
N HIS A 252 -11.84 -18.19 -6.91
CA HIS A 252 -10.49 -17.86 -6.52
C HIS A 252 -10.43 -17.43 -5.05
N VAL A 253 -9.33 -17.78 -4.38
CA VAL A 253 -8.95 -17.26 -3.06
C VAL A 253 -7.66 -16.48 -3.20
N VAL A 254 -7.68 -15.23 -2.80
CA VAL A 254 -6.51 -14.34 -2.79
C VAL A 254 -6.13 -14.02 -1.35
N VAL A 255 -4.96 -14.46 -0.92
CA VAL A 255 -4.45 -14.23 0.43
C VAL A 255 -3.50 -13.05 0.41
N THR A 256 -3.82 -11.97 1.11
CA THR A 256 -2.86 -10.88 1.29
C THR A 256 -1.93 -11.22 2.44
N SER A 257 -0.63 -11.21 2.21
CA SER A 257 0.38 -11.57 3.20
C SER A 257 1.65 -10.74 3.05
N ALA A 258 2.47 -10.72 4.09
CA ALA A 258 3.78 -10.10 4.13
C ALA A 258 4.63 -10.82 5.19
N ASN A 259 5.79 -10.28 5.51
CA ASN A 259 6.60 -10.70 6.64
C ASN A 259 6.00 -10.14 7.95
N TRP A 260 5.32 -10.99 8.70
CA TRP A 260 4.68 -10.65 9.97
C TRP A 260 5.52 -11.01 11.21
N GLU A 261 6.83 -11.24 11.06
CA GLU A 261 7.69 -11.70 12.17
C GLU A 261 7.61 -10.78 13.40
N ALA A 262 7.46 -9.48 13.20
CA ALA A 262 7.34 -8.52 14.30
C ALA A 262 6.01 -8.64 15.10
N TYR A 263 4.97 -9.22 14.50
CA TYR A 263 3.66 -9.36 15.13
C TYR A 263 3.36 -10.79 15.57
N VAL A 264 3.76 -11.76 14.76
CA VAL A 264 3.52 -13.19 14.96
C VAL A 264 4.82 -13.94 14.68
N PRO A 265 5.78 -13.92 15.62
CA PRO A 265 7.07 -14.60 15.46
C PRO A 265 6.91 -16.08 15.15
N GLY A 266 7.58 -16.55 14.10
CA GLY A 266 7.46 -17.95 13.66
C GLY A 266 6.06 -18.34 13.15
N GLY A 267 5.20 -17.37 12.84
CA GLY A 267 3.83 -17.59 12.36
C GLY A 267 3.74 -18.27 10.99
N ARG A 268 2.52 -18.71 10.65
CA ARG A 268 2.24 -19.38 9.37
C ARG A 268 1.89 -18.40 8.24
N TRP A 269 2.38 -17.18 8.32
CA TRP A 269 2.22 -16.18 7.27
C TRP A 269 3.01 -16.59 6.01
N ILE A 270 2.46 -16.28 4.83
CA ILE A 270 3.01 -16.75 3.54
C ILE A 270 4.33 -16.04 3.22
N GLY A 271 4.43 -14.76 3.56
CA GLY A 271 5.70 -14.03 3.48
C GLY A 271 6.07 -13.57 2.07
N VAL A 272 5.10 -13.13 1.27
CA VAL A 272 5.37 -12.46 -0.01
C VAL A 272 5.75 -11.00 0.22
N GLY A 273 6.68 -10.50 -0.61
CA GLY A 273 7.23 -9.15 -0.53
C GLY A 273 8.57 -9.07 -1.26
N PRO A 274 9.31 -7.96 -1.14
CA PRO A 274 10.57 -7.78 -1.86
C PRO A 274 11.62 -8.83 -1.46
N GLY A 275 12.05 -9.65 -2.41
CA GLY A 275 13.07 -10.67 -2.21
C GLY A 275 12.59 -11.94 -1.51
N ALA A 276 11.27 -12.16 -1.39
CA ALA A 276 10.71 -13.34 -0.76
C ALA A 276 11.10 -14.65 -1.48
N ASP A 277 11.28 -15.72 -0.71
CA ASP A 277 11.41 -17.08 -1.23
C ASP A 277 10.04 -17.58 -1.71
N LEU A 278 9.80 -17.52 -3.01
CA LEU A 278 8.52 -17.92 -3.60
C LEU A 278 8.26 -19.43 -3.51
N ALA A 279 9.30 -20.28 -3.37
CA ALA A 279 9.11 -21.70 -3.16
C ALA A 279 8.58 -21.97 -1.75
N GLU A 280 9.12 -21.28 -0.75
CA GLU A 280 8.59 -21.32 0.62
C GLU A 280 7.18 -20.73 0.71
N ALA A 281 6.96 -19.58 0.09
CA ALA A 281 5.64 -18.94 0.03
C ALA A 281 4.59 -19.88 -0.61
N SER A 282 4.95 -20.59 -1.69
CA SER A 282 4.08 -21.58 -2.34
C SER A 282 3.74 -22.75 -1.41
N ARG A 283 4.74 -23.30 -0.71
CA ARG A 283 4.48 -24.38 0.27
C ARG A 283 3.52 -23.95 1.39
N LYS A 284 3.69 -22.73 1.90
CA LYS A 284 2.81 -22.17 2.93
C LYS A 284 1.40 -21.93 2.38
N LEU A 285 1.29 -21.40 1.17
CA LEU A 285 -0.01 -21.19 0.51
C LEU A 285 -0.74 -22.50 0.27
N GLU A 286 -0.02 -23.59 -0.04
CA GLU A 286 -0.61 -24.91 -0.22
C GLU A 286 -1.34 -25.40 1.04
N GLY A 287 -0.87 -25.02 2.22
CA GLY A 287 -1.54 -25.33 3.48
C GLY A 287 -2.95 -24.73 3.61
N TYR A 288 -3.27 -23.70 2.83
CA TYR A 288 -4.61 -23.09 2.80
C TYR A 288 -5.65 -24.00 2.14
N LEU A 289 -5.25 -24.87 1.21
CA LEU A 289 -6.15 -25.84 0.57
C LEU A 289 -6.84 -26.78 1.58
N ALA A 290 -6.19 -27.04 2.71
CA ALA A 290 -6.71 -27.94 3.74
C ALA A 290 -7.64 -27.25 4.77
N ARG A 291 -7.81 -25.91 4.67
CA ARG A 291 -8.66 -25.20 5.64
C ARG A 291 -10.13 -25.52 5.44
N PRO A 292 -10.89 -25.79 6.52
CA PRO A 292 -12.32 -26.11 6.45
C PRO A 292 -13.15 -25.05 5.72
N ALA A 293 -12.80 -23.77 5.85
CA ALA A 293 -13.50 -22.66 5.22
C ALA A 293 -13.45 -22.70 3.68
N TYR A 294 -12.58 -23.49 3.08
CA TYR A 294 -12.41 -23.61 1.63
C TYR A 294 -12.76 -25.01 1.11
N ALA A 295 -13.15 -25.93 2.00
CA ALA A 295 -13.43 -27.30 1.65
C ALA A 295 -14.51 -27.39 0.56
N ALA A 296 -14.20 -28.13 -0.50
CA ALA A 296 -15.08 -28.35 -1.65
C ALA A 296 -15.51 -27.08 -2.42
N THR A 297 -14.84 -25.93 -2.21
CA THR A 297 -15.05 -24.75 -3.07
C THR A 297 -14.45 -24.96 -4.46
N SER A 298 -14.95 -24.20 -5.43
CA SER A 298 -14.38 -24.16 -6.78
C SER A 298 -12.89 -23.78 -6.77
N ALA A 299 -12.51 -22.82 -5.92
CA ALA A 299 -11.11 -22.45 -5.72
C ALA A 299 -10.25 -23.64 -5.27
N GLN A 300 -10.73 -24.44 -4.31
CA GLN A 300 -9.99 -25.61 -3.82
C GLN A 300 -9.85 -26.68 -4.92
N ARG A 301 -10.93 -27.02 -5.61
CA ARG A 301 -10.91 -28.02 -6.68
C ARG A 301 -9.94 -27.66 -7.81
N ASN A 302 -9.89 -26.38 -8.15
CA ASN A 302 -9.05 -25.86 -9.24
C ASN A 302 -7.67 -25.38 -8.76
N ARG A 303 -7.39 -25.51 -7.46
CA ARG A 303 -6.16 -24.97 -6.81
C ARG A 303 -5.94 -23.47 -7.09
N ALA A 304 -7.03 -22.71 -7.29
CA ALA A 304 -7.00 -21.29 -7.62
C ALA A 304 -6.78 -20.44 -6.35
N PHE A 305 -5.65 -20.70 -5.70
CA PHE A 305 -5.16 -19.95 -4.53
C PHE A 305 -3.97 -19.10 -4.93
N HIS A 306 -4.00 -17.87 -4.51
CA HIS A 306 -2.99 -16.87 -4.84
C HIS A 306 -2.57 -16.15 -3.57
N ALA A 307 -1.30 -15.75 -3.47
CA ALA A 307 -0.88 -14.82 -2.44
C ALA A 307 -0.30 -13.55 -3.08
N ILE A 308 -0.58 -12.43 -2.46
CA ILE A 308 -0.20 -11.10 -2.91
C ILE A 308 0.32 -10.27 -1.75
N TRP A 309 1.33 -9.45 -2.01
CA TRP A 309 1.92 -8.55 -1.02
C TRP A 309 0.88 -7.61 -0.40
N HIS A 310 0.75 -7.68 0.91
CA HIS A 310 -0.29 -6.97 1.64
C HIS A 310 -0.17 -5.44 1.50
N GLN A 311 1.07 -4.91 1.41
CA GLN A 311 1.27 -3.46 1.43
C GLN A 311 0.72 -2.70 0.21
N PHE A 312 0.27 -3.41 -0.83
CA PHE A 312 -0.52 -2.77 -1.90
C PHE A 312 -1.80 -2.11 -1.37
N TYR A 313 -2.30 -2.54 -0.20
CA TYR A 313 -3.51 -1.98 0.42
C TYR A 313 -3.30 -0.56 0.97
N ASN A 314 -2.06 -0.16 1.24
CA ASN A 314 -1.72 1.10 1.87
C ASN A 314 -0.47 1.71 1.24
N SER A 315 -0.49 1.83 -0.07
CA SER A 315 0.60 2.41 -0.86
C SER A 315 0.07 3.00 -2.17
N PRO A 316 0.83 3.86 -2.83
CA PRO A 316 0.46 4.36 -4.15
C PRO A 316 0.58 3.32 -5.28
N TYR A 317 0.95 2.07 -4.97
CA TYR A 317 1.31 1.02 -5.94
C TYR A 317 0.17 0.05 -6.25
N GLN A 318 -1.04 0.30 -5.77
CA GLN A 318 -2.21 -0.58 -5.92
C GLN A 318 -2.54 -0.98 -7.36
N PHE A 319 -2.12 -0.18 -8.36
CA PHE A 319 -2.32 -0.51 -9.77
C PHE A 319 -1.59 -1.81 -10.17
N VAL A 320 -0.49 -2.15 -9.52
CA VAL A 320 0.23 -3.43 -9.72
C VAL A 320 -0.61 -4.59 -9.20
N ALA A 321 -1.27 -4.41 -8.06
CA ALA A 321 -2.20 -5.41 -7.52
C ALA A 321 -3.39 -5.62 -8.47
N VAL A 322 -3.97 -4.55 -9.03
CA VAL A 322 -5.06 -4.65 -10.00
C VAL A 322 -4.62 -5.43 -11.25
N GLN A 323 -3.41 -5.18 -11.75
CA GLN A 323 -2.86 -5.90 -12.89
C GLN A 323 -2.66 -7.40 -12.57
N GLN A 324 -2.13 -7.71 -11.39
CA GLN A 324 -1.90 -9.10 -11.00
C GLN A 324 -3.21 -9.86 -10.79
N LEU A 325 -4.20 -9.23 -10.17
CA LEU A 325 -5.54 -9.79 -10.03
C LEU A 325 -6.16 -10.06 -11.40
N ALA A 326 -6.09 -9.10 -12.33
CA ALA A 326 -6.63 -9.27 -13.69
C ALA A 326 -5.98 -10.45 -14.42
N LYS A 327 -4.67 -10.61 -14.29
CA LYS A 327 -3.93 -11.74 -14.89
C LYS A 327 -4.37 -13.10 -14.30
N TRP A 328 -4.65 -13.18 -13.00
CA TRP A 328 -5.16 -14.40 -12.38
C TRP A 328 -6.59 -14.71 -12.74
N LEU A 329 -7.45 -13.69 -12.82
CA LEU A 329 -8.87 -13.87 -13.07
C LEU A 329 -9.20 -14.10 -14.55
N HIS A 330 -8.39 -13.53 -15.45
CA HIS A 330 -8.60 -13.56 -16.90
C HIS A 330 -7.29 -13.78 -17.66
N PRO A 331 -6.61 -14.93 -17.47
CA PRO A 331 -5.27 -15.17 -18.00
C PRO A 331 -5.19 -15.06 -19.53
N GLU A 332 -6.28 -15.41 -20.24
CA GLU A 332 -6.31 -15.30 -21.71
C GLU A 332 -6.40 -13.85 -22.20
N LEU A 333 -7.10 -12.96 -21.44
CA LEU A 333 -7.21 -11.55 -21.80
C LEU A 333 -5.95 -10.77 -21.47
N PHE A 334 -5.17 -11.23 -20.50
CA PHE A 334 -4.01 -10.54 -19.95
C PHE A 334 -2.73 -11.38 -20.07
N ALA A 335 -2.64 -12.22 -21.12
CA ALA A 335 -1.46 -13.05 -21.36
C ALA A 335 -0.16 -12.22 -21.47
N ASP A 336 -0.24 -11.07 -22.15
CA ASP A 336 0.90 -10.17 -22.37
C ASP A 336 1.11 -9.15 -21.23
N LEU A 337 0.28 -9.20 -20.17
CA LEU A 337 0.43 -8.32 -19.02
C LEU A 337 1.47 -8.89 -18.06
N ASP A 338 2.50 -8.10 -17.74
CA ASP A 338 3.52 -8.46 -16.77
C ASP A 338 3.55 -7.45 -15.60
N PRO A 339 2.86 -7.77 -14.48
CA PRO A 339 2.85 -6.94 -13.29
C PRO A 339 4.22 -6.78 -12.62
N ASP A 340 5.09 -7.80 -12.69
CA ASP A 340 6.46 -7.71 -12.19
C ASP A 340 7.29 -6.70 -13.00
N ALA A 341 7.18 -6.73 -14.33
CA ALA A 341 7.82 -5.74 -15.19
C ALA A 341 7.29 -4.33 -14.94
N THR A 342 5.97 -4.19 -14.74
CA THR A 342 5.35 -2.90 -14.37
C THR A 342 5.90 -2.36 -13.04
N PHE A 343 6.05 -3.24 -12.04
CA PHE A 343 6.56 -2.82 -10.73
C PHE A 343 8.06 -2.52 -10.77
N ARG A 344 8.81 -3.27 -11.59
CA ARG A 344 10.22 -2.97 -11.86
C ARG A 344 10.39 -1.61 -12.52
N GLU A 345 9.57 -1.28 -13.53
CA GLU A 345 9.58 0.04 -14.19
C GLU A 345 9.27 1.16 -13.19
N LEU A 346 8.32 0.96 -12.26
CA LEU A 346 8.07 1.92 -11.20
C LEU A 346 9.32 2.17 -10.35
N HIS A 347 10.01 1.10 -9.92
CA HIS A 347 11.24 1.21 -9.14
C HIS A 347 12.34 1.98 -9.91
N GLU A 348 12.57 1.63 -11.17
CA GLU A 348 13.60 2.26 -12.00
C GLU A 348 13.34 3.74 -12.24
N ARG A 349 12.08 4.13 -12.42
CA ARG A 349 11.72 5.52 -12.76
C ARG A 349 11.50 6.41 -11.54
N PHE A 350 10.95 5.84 -10.47
CA PHE A 350 10.40 6.64 -9.37
C PHE A 350 10.97 6.32 -8.00
N LEU A 351 11.59 5.17 -7.76
CA LEU A 351 12.05 4.80 -6.43
C LEU A 351 13.57 4.80 -6.30
N PRO A 352 14.12 5.16 -5.12
CA PRO A 352 15.55 5.16 -4.88
C PRO A 352 16.15 3.78 -4.55
N ILE A 353 15.29 2.76 -4.41
CA ILE A 353 15.67 1.39 -4.08
C ILE A 353 15.44 0.47 -5.29
N ALA A 354 16.32 -0.52 -5.46
CA ALA A 354 16.19 -1.46 -6.55
C ALA A 354 15.00 -2.40 -6.37
N TYR A 355 14.36 -2.76 -7.49
CA TYR A 355 13.34 -3.79 -7.50
C TYR A 355 13.89 -5.14 -7.04
N ARG A 356 13.12 -5.85 -6.24
CA ARG A 356 13.37 -7.24 -5.84
C ARG A 356 12.09 -8.03 -6.10
N PRO A 357 12.10 -9.13 -6.87
CA PRO A 357 10.90 -9.94 -7.08
C PRO A 357 10.44 -10.62 -5.78
N GLY A 358 9.20 -11.13 -5.75
CA GLY A 358 8.70 -11.87 -4.59
C GLY A 358 7.30 -11.47 -4.12
N TYR A 359 6.61 -10.61 -4.85
CA TYR A 359 5.34 -10.00 -4.42
C TYR A 359 4.10 -10.87 -4.66
N PHE A 360 4.22 -11.93 -5.48
CA PHE A 360 3.10 -12.74 -5.93
C PHE A 360 3.47 -14.21 -5.99
N VAL A 361 2.53 -15.08 -5.61
CA VAL A 361 2.63 -16.52 -5.84
C VAL A 361 1.24 -17.10 -6.13
N SER A 362 1.16 -18.13 -6.94
CA SER A 362 -0.07 -18.81 -7.32
C SER A 362 0.11 -20.31 -7.33
N LEU A 363 -0.90 -21.04 -6.86
CA LEU A 363 -0.99 -22.51 -6.99
C LEU A 363 -1.74 -22.93 -8.25
N ALA A 364 -2.47 -22.02 -8.89
CA ALA A 364 -3.11 -22.30 -10.17
C ALA A 364 -2.01 -22.65 -11.21
N ARG A 365 -2.23 -23.71 -11.99
CA ARG A 365 -1.34 -24.00 -13.11
C ARG A 365 -1.44 -22.84 -14.10
N GLU A 366 -0.32 -22.31 -14.52
CA GLU A 366 -0.30 -21.41 -15.67
C GLU A 366 -0.97 -22.14 -16.83
N ALA A 367 -1.91 -21.47 -17.50
CA ALA A 367 -2.48 -22.01 -18.72
C ALA A 367 -1.31 -22.29 -19.66
N ALA A 368 -1.11 -23.56 -20.02
CA ALA A 368 -0.04 -23.98 -20.91
C ALA A 368 -0.08 -23.06 -22.14
N ALA A 369 1.02 -22.36 -22.41
CA ALA A 369 1.15 -21.60 -23.64
C ALA A 369 0.80 -22.54 -24.80
N LYS A 370 -0.22 -22.17 -25.58
CA LYS A 370 -0.58 -22.92 -26.80
C LYS A 370 0.59 -22.88 -27.76
N GLY A 371 1.40 -23.91 -27.72
CA GLY A 371 2.55 -24.05 -28.60
C GLY A 371 3.25 -25.36 -28.34
N ASP A 372 2.59 -26.47 -28.64
CA ASP A 372 3.15 -27.69 -29.19
C ASP A 372 1.98 -28.62 -29.48
N ALA A 373 1.41 -28.45 -30.66
CA ALA A 373 0.64 -29.50 -31.31
C ALA A 373 1.63 -30.26 -32.22
N PRO A 374 1.63 -31.59 -32.18
CA PRO A 374 2.51 -32.44 -33.00
C PRO A 374 2.24 -32.31 -34.50
#